data_0df7e75a19cf4c662dc7465677b0d979
#
_entry.id   0df7e75a19cf4c662dc7465677b0d979
#
_cell.length_a   1.000
_cell.length_b   1.000
_cell.length_c   1.000
_cell.angle_alpha   90.00
_cell.angle_beta   90.00
_cell.angle_gamma   90.00
#
_symmetry.space_group_name_H-M   'P 1'
#
loop_
_entity.id
_entity.type
_entity.pdbx_description
1 polymer ?
#
loop_
_entity_poly.entity_id
_entity_poly.type
_entity_poly.pdbx_seq_one_letter_code
_entity_poly.pdbx_strand_id
1 'polypeptide(L)'
;MIADIEVRLATLSDAADIAAMSRDYIEQGLPWTWTEERVAKAIRDPETNVVVAGEATAIANAISGFGIMFYASDDAHLLLFAVRSAHQRRGVGSAILRWLEGVARAAGATRIRVECLRENSVARNFYCEHGYHELDIAKKFYRGLKDGIHLEKWLRESA
;
A
#
# COMPACT_ATOMS: atom_id res chain seq x y z
N MET A 1 -9.55 -25.26 1.43
CA MET A 1 -9.65 -24.48 2.66
C MET A 1 -8.92 -23.14 2.46
N ILE A 2 -9.63 -22.05 2.65
CA ILE A 2 -9.03 -20.73 2.50
C ILE A 2 -8.27 -20.43 3.77
N ALA A 3 -6.97 -20.17 3.66
CA ALA A 3 -6.18 -19.79 4.82
C ALA A 3 -6.62 -18.41 5.33
N ASP A 4 -6.72 -18.25 6.63
CA ASP A 4 -7.05 -16.97 7.23
C ASP A 4 -5.91 -15.99 7.02
N ILE A 5 -6.26 -14.78 6.59
CA ILE A 5 -5.31 -13.69 6.39
C ILE A 5 -5.30 -12.82 7.62
N GLU A 6 -4.13 -12.66 8.20
CA GLU A 6 -3.94 -11.82 9.37
C GLU A 6 -3.26 -10.50 8.97
N VAL A 7 -3.88 -9.38 9.32
CA VAL A 7 -3.32 -8.03 9.06
C VAL A 7 -2.92 -7.44 10.41
N ARG A 8 -1.72 -6.90 10.48
CA ARG A 8 -1.19 -6.29 11.71
C ARG A 8 -0.30 -5.10 11.39
N LEU A 9 -0.06 -4.28 12.39
CA LEU A 9 0.94 -3.23 12.27
C LEU A 9 2.34 -3.86 12.16
N ALA A 10 3.17 -3.27 11.32
CA ALA A 10 4.55 -3.71 11.15
C ALA A 10 5.38 -3.38 12.38
N THR A 11 6.36 -4.22 12.66
CA THR A 11 7.39 -3.95 13.66
C THR A 11 8.70 -3.67 12.93
N LEU A 12 9.71 -3.20 13.65
CA LEU A 12 11.02 -2.91 13.05
C LEU A 12 11.65 -4.14 12.40
N SER A 13 11.33 -5.33 12.88
CA SER A 13 11.83 -6.57 12.29
C SER A 13 11.25 -6.85 10.90
N ASP A 14 10.16 -6.18 10.51
CA ASP A 14 9.57 -6.33 9.18
C ASP A 14 10.21 -5.41 8.14
N ALA A 15 11.01 -4.43 8.56
CA ALA A 15 11.51 -3.38 7.67
C ALA A 15 12.33 -3.92 6.50
N ALA A 16 13.17 -4.91 6.73
CA ALA A 16 14.00 -5.50 5.68
C ALA A 16 13.16 -6.19 4.61
N ASP A 17 12.14 -6.94 4.99
CA ASP A 17 11.25 -7.63 4.07
C ASP A 17 10.43 -6.65 3.26
N ILE A 18 9.91 -5.61 3.90
CA ILE A 18 9.14 -4.57 3.21
C ILE A 18 10.01 -3.85 2.18
N ALA A 19 11.23 -3.48 2.56
CA ALA A 19 12.16 -2.80 1.67
C ALA A 19 12.52 -3.68 0.46
N ALA A 20 12.74 -4.98 0.68
CA ALA A 20 13.01 -5.92 -0.40
C ALA A 20 11.82 -6.06 -1.34
N MET A 21 10.60 -6.12 -0.80
CA MET A 21 9.38 -6.18 -1.61
C MET A 21 9.17 -4.91 -2.43
N SER A 22 9.46 -3.74 -1.86
CA SER A 22 9.36 -2.49 -2.62
C SER A 22 10.33 -2.48 -3.78
N ARG A 23 11.57 -2.91 -3.55
CA ARG A 23 12.57 -3.02 -4.59
C ARG A 23 12.10 -3.94 -5.73
N ASP A 24 11.54 -5.09 -5.38
CA ASP A 24 11.25 -6.14 -6.36
C ASP A 24 9.89 -5.96 -7.05
N TYR A 25 8.90 -5.38 -6.38
CA TYR A 25 7.53 -5.30 -6.89
C TYR A 25 7.07 -3.89 -7.26
N ILE A 26 7.63 -2.86 -6.65
CA ILE A 26 7.17 -1.48 -6.87
C ILE A 26 8.22 -0.68 -7.63
N GLU A 27 9.47 -0.71 -7.18
CA GLU A 27 10.55 0.11 -7.71
C GLU A 27 11.39 -0.62 -8.77
N GLN A 28 10.89 -1.74 -9.28
CA GLN A 28 11.58 -2.49 -10.32
C GLN A 28 11.76 -1.62 -11.56
N GLY A 29 12.99 -1.50 -12.04
CA GLY A 29 13.34 -0.62 -13.16
C GLY A 29 13.45 0.85 -12.79
N LEU A 30 13.32 1.19 -11.51
CA LEU A 30 13.46 2.54 -10.98
C LEU A 30 14.58 2.55 -9.92
N PRO A 31 15.13 3.73 -9.58
CA PRO A 31 16.06 3.81 -8.45
C PRO A 31 15.38 3.35 -7.16
N TRP A 32 16.06 2.49 -6.41
CA TRP A 32 15.54 1.99 -5.14
C TRP A 32 15.65 3.08 -4.07
N THR A 33 14.51 3.57 -3.60
CA THR A 33 14.44 4.66 -2.63
C THR A 33 13.86 4.23 -1.28
N TRP A 34 13.02 3.19 -1.27
CA TRP A 34 12.43 2.68 -0.03
C TRP A 34 13.33 1.63 0.59
N THR A 35 14.45 2.08 1.12
CA THR A 35 15.44 1.26 1.82
C THR A 35 14.91 0.81 3.18
N GLU A 36 15.58 -0.16 3.80
CA GLU A 36 15.24 -0.61 5.13
C GLU A 36 15.18 0.54 6.14
N GLU A 37 16.13 1.47 6.06
CA GLU A 37 16.17 2.63 6.96
C GLU A 37 14.95 3.53 6.79
N ARG A 38 14.54 3.74 5.55
CA ARG A 38 13.36 4.57 5.26
C ARG A 38 12.08 3.91 5.73
N VAL A 39 11.96 2.59 5.56
CA VAL A 39 10.83 1.82 6.06
C VAL A 39 10.79 1.87 7.59
N ALA A 40 11.93 1.68 8.23
CA ALA A 40 12.02 1.74 9.69
C ALA A 40 11.59 3.12 10.23
N LYS A 41 11.97 4.18 9.54
CA LYS A 41 11.56 5.55 9.89
C LYS A 41 10.04 5.71 9.77
N ALA A 42 9.44 5.16 8.71
CA ALA A 42 7.99 5.19 8.53
C ALA A 42 7.26 4.42 9.64
N ILE A 43 7.80 3.27 10.05
CA ILE A 43 7.23 2.48 11.16
C ILE A 43 7.20 3.27 12.46
N ARG A 44 8.21 4.10 12.71
CA ARG A 44 8.31 4.93 13.92
C ARG A 44 7.49 6.22 13.84
N ASP A 45 7.08 6.63 12.66
CA ASP A 45 6.39 7.90 12.45
C ASP A 45 4.95 7.81 12.92
N PRO A 46 4.52 8.66 13.90
CA PRO A 46 3.14 8.64 14.39
C PRO A 46 2.11 9.08 13.33
N GLU A 47 2.53 9.74 12.26
CA GLU A 47 1.68 10.18 11.16
C GLU A 47 1.55 9.10 10.05
N THR A 48 2.13 7.93 10.27
CA THR A 48 2.20 6.89 9.25
C THR A 48 1.79 5.54 9.83
N ASN A 49 0.96 4.81 9.10
CA ASN A 49 0.67 3.41 9.41
C ASN A 49 1.40 2.52 8.41
N VAL A 50 2.19 1.60 8.93
CA VAL A 50 2.81 0.55 8.13
C VAL A 50 2.18 -0.77 8.56
N VAL A 51 1.54 -1.46 7.64
CA VAL A 51 0.85 -2.72 7.93
C VAL A 51 1.41 -3.83 7.08
N VAL A 52 1.39 -5.02 7.65
CA VAL A 52 1.78 -6.24 6.95
C VAL A 52 0.67 -7.26 7.06
N ALA A 53 0.60 -8.15 6.10
CA ALA A 53 -0.36 -9.24 6.11
C ALA A 53 0.32 -10.54 5.73
N GLY A 54 -0.18 -11.64 6.27
CA GLY A 54 0.29 -12.97 5.98
C GLY A 54 -0.76 -13.99 6.33
N GLU A 55 -0.50 -15.24 5.99
CA GLU A 55 -1.36 -16.33 6.40
C GLU A 55 -1.12 -16.65 7.88
N ALA A 56 -2.18 -16.77 8.66
CA ALA A 56 -2.10 -17.02 10.08
C ALA A 56 -1.32 -18.30 10.44
N THR A 57 -1.27 -19.25 9.51
CA THR A 57 -0.58 -20.53 9.67
C THR A 57 0.85 -20.52 9.13
N ALA A 58 1.33 -19.39 8.64
CA ALA A 58 2.68 -19.31 8.07
C ALA A 58 3.74 -19.58 9.15
N ILE A 59 4.66 -20.48 8.81
CA ILE A 59 5.74 -20.89 9.70
C ILE A 59 6.80 -19.84 9.68
N ALA A 60 7.15 -18.95 10.01
CA ALA A 60 8.24 -18.00 9.90
C ALA A 60 7.79 -16.61 9.45
N ASN A 61 7.06 -15.92 10.19
CA ASN A 61 6.78 -14.47 10.05
C ASN A 61 6.87 -13.90 8.62
N ALA A 62 6.73 -14.77 7.59
CA ALA A 62 6.82 -14.35 6.21
C ALA A 62 5.60 -13.52 5.87
N ILE A 63 5.82 -12.29 5.41
CA ILE A 63 4.73 -11.43 5.01
C ILE A 63 4.34 -11.73 3.55
N SER A 64 3.04 -11.72 3.29
CA SER A 64 2.50 -11.90 1.93
C SER A 64 2.28 -10.56 1.23
N GLY A 65 2.12 -9.49 1.99
CA GLY A 65 1.91 -8.16 1.46
C GLY A 65 2.08 -7.10 2.53
N PHE A 66 2.11 -5.84 2.09
CA PHE A 66 2.23 -4.70 2.99
C PHE A 66 1.58 -3.45 2.39
N GLY A 67 1.34 -2.46 3.24
CA GLY A 67 0.93 -1.14 2.82
C GLY A 67 1.50 -0.08 3.75
N ILE A 68 1.80 1.09 3.20
CA ILE A 68 2.28 2.26 3.96
C ILE A 68 1.33 3.42 3.65
N MET A 69 0.67 3.92 4.69
CA MET A 69 -0.31 5.00 4.60
C MET A 69 0.14 6.19 5.45
N PHE A 70 0.26 7.35 4.83
CA PHE A 70 0.61 8.60 5.49
C PHE A 70 -0.63 9.48 5.65
N TYR A 71 -0.74 10.17 6.78
CA TYR A 71 -1.88 11.07 7.06
C TYR A 71 -1.42 12.51 7.10
N ALA A 72 -2.08 13.38 6.33
CA ALA A 72 -1.83 14.81 6.31
C ALA A 72 -3.15 15.54 6.17
N SER A 73 -3.48 16.41 7.15
CA SER A 73 -4.78 17.09 7.20
C SER A 73 -5.92 16.07 7.14
N ASP A 74 -6.86 16.24 6.23
CA ASP A 74 -8.02 15.36 6.09
C ASP A 74 -7.80 14.23 5.08
N ASP A 75 -6.60 14.13 4.52
CA ASP A 75 -6.27 13.12 3.51
C ASP A 75 -5.41 12.01 4.09
N ALA A 76 -5.67 10.78 3.62
CA ALA A 76 -4.77 9.66 3.79
C ALA A 76 -4.12 9.40 2.44
N HIS A 77 -2.83 9.13 2.43
CA HIS A 77 -2.07 8.91 1.21
C HIS A 77 -1.41 7.54 1.26
N LEU A 78 -1.85 6.64 0.39
CA LEU A 78 -1.26 5.31 0.29
C LEU A 78 0.03 5.42 -0.53
N LEU A 79 1.16 5.41 0.17
CA LEU A 79 2.47 5.64 -0.43
C LEU A 79 3.03 4.40 -1.12
N LEU A 80 2.86 3.24 -0.51
CA LEU A 80 3.32 1.96 -1.04
C LEU A 80 2.28 0.88 -0.73
N PHE A 81 2.16 -0.07 -1.64
CA PHE A 81 1.27 -1.21 -1.48
C PHE A 81 1.73 -2.32 -2.41
N ALA A 82 1.95 -3.50 -1.88
CA ALA A 82 2.33 -4.65 -2.69
C ALA A 82 1.93 -5.97 -2.05
N VAL A 83 1.66 -6.96 -2.88
CA VAL A 83 1.41 -8.35 -2.50
C VAL A 83 2.36 -9.22 -3.31
N ARG A 84 3.00 -10.20 -2.67
CA ARG A 84 3.90 -11.13 -3.36
C ARG A 84 3.17 -11.83 -4.50
N SER A 85 3.86 -12.02 -5.63
CA SER A 85 3.26 -12.62 -6.83
C SER A 85 2.59 -13.96 -6.55
N ALA A 86 3.24 -14.80 -5.73
CA ALA A 86 2.71 -16.12 -5.36
C ALA A 86 1.44 -16.05 -4.50
N HIS A 87 1.16 -14.90 -3.89
CA HIS A 87 0.03 -14.71 -2.98
C HIS A 87 -1.06 -13.80 -3.53
N GLN A 88 -0.89 -13.31 -4.76
CA GLN A 88 -1.90 -12.47 -5.40
C GLN A 88 -3.17 -13.29 -5.68
N ARG A 89 -4.32 -12.60 -5.72
CA ARG A 89 -5.66 -13.19 -5.93
C ARG A 89 -6.12 -14.13 -4.82
N ARG A 90 -5.51 -14.04 -3.63
CA ARG A 90 -5.93 -14.80 -2.44
C ARG A 90 -6.64 -13.92 -1.41
N GLY A 91 -6.92 -12.66 -1.77
CA GLY A 91 -7.59 -11.73 -0.87
C GLY A 91 -6.66 -10.96 0.05
N VAL A 92 -5.35 -11.14 -0.05
CA VAL A 92 -4.37 -10.42 0.79
C VAL A 92 -4.43 -8.91 0.56
N GLY A 93 -4.41 -8.50 -0.70
CA GLY A 93 -4.48 -7.07 -1.05
C GLY A 93 -5.76 -6.42 -0.56
N SER A 94 -6.90 -7.10 -0.75
CA SER A 94 -8.19 -6.61 -0.27
C SER A 94 -8.22 -6.48 1.25
N ALA A 95 -7.64 -7.44 1.96
CA ALA A 95 -7.59 -7.40 3.42
C ALA A 95 -6.77 -6.22 3.93
N ILE A 96 -5.60 -5.98 3.33
CA ILE A 96 -4.74 -4.84 3.68
C ILE A 96 -5.47 -3.54 3.42
N LEU A 97 -6.05 -3.39 2.23
CA LEU A 97 -6.70 -2.15 1.83
C LEU A 97 -7.90 -1.83 2.72
N ARG A 98 -8.75 -2.83 3.02
CA ARG A 98 -9.89 -2.65 3.93
C ARG A 98 -9.45 -2.25 5.32
N TRP A 99 -8.38 -2.86 5.82
CA TRP A 99 -7.85 -2.51 7.14
C TRP A 99 -7.38 -1.06 7.17
N LEU A 100 -6.64 -0.63 6.15
CA LEU A 100 -6.18 0.75 6.05
C LEU A 100 -7.34 1.74 5.88
N GLU A 101 -8.35 1.39 5.08
CA GLU A 101 -9.55 2.24 4.92
C GLU A 101 -10.30 2.39 6.24
N GLY A 102 -10.41 1.31 7.02
CA GLY A 102 -11.05 1.36 8.33
C GLY A 102 -10.33 2.28 9.30
N VAL A 103 -9.00 2.19 9.33
CA VAL A 103 -8.18 3.06 10.17
C VAL A 103 -8.25 4.52 9.71
N ALA A 104 -8.22 4.74 8.41
CA ALA A 104 -8.34 6.10 7.85
C ALA A 104 -9.68 6.73 8.23
N ARG A 105 -10.79 5.99 8.15
CA ARG A 105 -12.10 6.47 8.58
C ARG A 105 -12.11 6.81 10.08
N ALA A 106 -11.54 5.94 10.89
CA ALA A 106 -11.48 6.15 12.35
C ALA A 106 -10.64 7.39 12.70
N ALA A 107 -9.58 7.64 11.91
CA ALA A 107 -8.73 8.82 12.09
C ALA A 107 -9.36 10.13 11.58
N GLY A 108 -10.51 10.06 10.92
CA GLY A 108 -11.20 11.24 10.40
C GLY A 108 -10.81 11.65 9.00
N ALA A 109 -10.05 10.81 8.28
CA ALA A 109 -9.71 11.10 6.89
C ALA A 109 -10.97 11.12 6.01
N THR A 110 -11.04 12.08 5.08
CA THR A 110 -12.16 12.20 4.17
C THR A 110 -11.95 11.44 2.88
N ARG A 111 -10.69 11.25 2.47
CA ARG A 111 -10.37 10.48 1.27
C ARG A 111 -9.01 9.80 1.37
N ILE A 112 -8.83 8.79 0.54
CA ILE A 112 -7.53 8.15 0.32
C ILE A 112 -7.07 8.49 -1.09
N ARG A 113 -5.83 8.91 -1.20
CA ARG A 113 -5.17 9.16 -2.47
C ARG A 113 -4.09 8.11 -2.68
N VAL A 114 -3.92 7.69 -3.93
CA VAL A 114 -2.88 6.74 -4.31
C VAL A 114 -2.35 7.06 -5.70
N GLU A 115 -1.09 6.78 -5.94
CA GLU A 115 -0.47 6.83 -7.25
C GLU A 115 0.08 5.44 -7.57
N CYS A 116 -0.01 5.06 -8.84
CA CYS A 116 0.67 3.87 -9.33
C CYS A 116 1.19 4.14 -10.74
N LEU A 117 2.05 3.26 -11.23
CA LEU A 117 2.55 3.37 -12.59
C LEU A 117 1.40 3.33 -13.58
N ARG A 118 1.38 4.26 -14.53
CA ARG A 118 0.36 4.31 -15.58
C ARG A 118 0.27 2.99 -16.34
N GLU A 119 1.40 2.33 -16.56
CA GLU A 119 1.48 1.06 -17.28
C GLU A 119 1.06 -0.15 -16.43
N ASN A 120 0.88 0.02 -15.12
CA ASN A 120 0.52 -1.08 -14.22
C ASN A 120 -0.99 -1.32 -14.23
N SER A 121 -1.48 -2.03 -15.25
CA SER A 121 -2.90 -2.30 -15.41
C SER A 121 -3.48 -3.16 -14.29
N VAL A 122 -2.68 -4.05 -13.73
CA VAL A 122 -3.13 -4.91 -12.62
C VAL A 122 -3.46 -4.07 -11.39
N ALA A 123 -2.58 -3.15 -11.01
CA ALA A 123 -2.82 -2.25 -9.87
C ALA A 123 -4.00 -1.31 -10.15
N ARG A 124 -4.05 -0.72 -11.34
CA ARG A 124 -5.14 0.19 -11.71
C ARG A 124 -6.50 -0.51 -11.62
N ASN A 125 -6.61 -1.71 -12.17
CA ASN A 125 -7.84 -2.50 -12.10
C ASN A 125 -8.19 -2.86 -10.65
N PHE A 126 -7.19 -3.23 -9.85
CA PHE A 126 -7.40 -3.55 -8.44
C PHE A 126 -8.02 -2.36 -7.69
N TYR A 127 -7.44 -1.17 -7.85
CA TYR A 127 -7.96 0.01 -7.18
C TYR A 127 -9.37 0.37 -7.67
N CYS A 128 -9.61 0.30 -8.97
CA CYS A 128 -10.94 0.59 -9.52
C CYS A 128 -12.00 -0.39 -8.99
N GLU A 129 -11.66 -1.66 -8.87
CA GLU A 129 -12.55 -2.67 -8.28
C GLU A 129 -12.88 -2.40 -6.81
N HIS A 130 -12.00 -1.69 -6.11
CA HIS A 130 -12.18 -1.32 -4.71
C HIS A 130 -12.79 0.09 -4.53
N GLY A 131 -13.30 0.67 -5.60
CA GLY A 131 -14.02 1.94 -5.53
C GLY A 131 -13.16 3.17 -5.70
N TYR A 132 -11.91 3.02 -6.13
CA TYR A 132 -11.04 4.15 -6.43
C TYR A 132 -11.33 4.65 -7.84
N HIS A 133 -11.25 5.97 -8.03
CA HIS A 133 -11.46 6.62 -9.31
C HIS A 133 -10.17 7.22 -9.83
N GLU A 134 -9.89 6.98 -11.09
CA GLU A 134 -8.73 7.58 -11.75
C GLU A 134 -9.00 9.05 -12.03
N LEU A 135 -8.04 9.91 -11.73
CA LEU A 135 -8.16 11.36 -11.89
C LEU A 135 -7.41 11.86 -13.11
N ASP A 136 -6.08 11.79 -13.06
CA ASP A 136 -5.21 12.35 -14.07
C ASP A 136 -3.89 11.61 -14.13
N ILE A 137 -3.14 11.88 -15.20
CA ILE A 137 -1.81 11.30 -15.40
C ILE A 137 -0.79 12.21 -14.75
N ALA A 138 0.04 11.64 -13.87
CA ALA A 138 1.19 12.33 -13.29
C ALA A 138 2.39 12.07 -14.20
N LYS A 139 2.65 12.97 -15.15
CA LYS A 139 3.73 12.78 -16.12
C LYS A 139 5.08 12.73 -15.43
N LYS A 140 5.86 11.67 -15.76
CA LYS A 140 7.19 11.43 -15.23
C LYS A 140 7.26 11.49 -13.71
N PHE A 141 6.19 11.09 -13.05
CA PHE A 141 6.06 11.11 -11.58
C PHE A 141 7.15 10.28 -10.91
N TYR A 142 7.47 9.12 -11.48
CA TYR A 142 8.47 8.21 -10.91
C TYR A 142 9.87 8.63 -11.34
N ARG A 143 10.49 9.49 -10.53
CA ARG A 143 11.88 9.98 -10.73
C ARG A 143 12.12 10.60 -12.10
N GLY A 144 11.11 11.21 -12.70
CA GLY A 144 11.24 11.80 -14.03
C GLY A 144 11.37 10.78 -15.17
N LEU A 145 11.18 9.48 -14.87
CA LEU A 145 11.38 8.40 -15.83
C LEU A 145 10.10 7.81 -16.38
N LYS A 146 9.08 7.66 -15.53
CA LYS A 146 7.82 7.01 -15.92
C LYS A 146 6.62 7.81 -15.45
N ASP A 147 5.54 7.73 -16.22
CA ASP A 147 4.28 8.35 -15.86
C ASP A 147 3.57 7.55 -14.77
N GLY A 148 2.97 8.25 -13.82
CA GLY A 148 2.05 7.68 -12.86
C GLY A 148 0.61 8.02 -13.19
N ILE A 149 -0.31 7.45 -12.45
CA ILE A 149 -1.71 7.85 -12.48
C ILE A 149 -2.17 8.10 -11.06
N HIS A 150 -2.94 9.17 -10.87
CA HIS A 150 -3.54 9.50 -9.59
C HIS A 150 -4.92 8.87 -9.49
N LEU A 151 -5.19 8.24 -8.33
CA LEU A 151 -6.52 7.72 -8.03
C LEU A 151 -6.94 8.21 -6.64
N GLU A 152 -8.25 8.24 -6.40
CA GLU A 152 -8.77 8.58 -5.09
C GLU A 152 -10.04 7.81 -4.77
N LYS A 153 -10.30 7.66 -3.47
CA LYS A 153 -11.55 7.14 -2.95
C LYS A 153 -12.03 8.02 -1.82
N TRP A 154 -13.25 8.52 -1.92
CA TRP A 154 -13.88 9.27 -0.84
C TRP A 154 -14.43 8.31 0.19
N LEU A 155 -14.06 8.53 1.46
CA LEU A 155 -14.45 7.68 2.58
C LEU A 155 -15.73 8.15 3.26
N ARG A 156 -16.06 9.44 3.07
CA ARG A 156 -17.24 10.05 3.67
C ARG A 156 -18.05 10.73 2.59
N GLU A 157 -19.36 10.53 2.66
CA GLU A 157 -20.25 11.28 1.78
C GLU A 157 -20.22 12.74 2.20
N SER A 158 -20.18 13.64 1.21
CA SER A 158 -20.34 15.06 1.47
C SER A 158 -21.76 15.29 1.95
N ALA A 159 -21.88 15.84 3.14
CA ALA A 159 -23.18 16.18 3.69
C ALA A 159 -23.87 17.25 2.87
#